data_b0387b688263a7898019b8868681e173
#
_entry.id   b0387b688263a7898019b8868681e173
#
_cell.length_a   1.000
_cell.length_b   1.000
_cell.length_c   1.000
_cell.angle_alpha   90.00
_cell.angle_beta   90.00
_cell.angle_gamma   90.00
#
_symmetry.space_group_name_H-M   'P 1'
#
loop_
_entity.id
_entity.type
_entity.pdbx_description
1 polymer ?
#
loop_
_entity_poly.entity_id
_entity_poly.type
_entity_poly.pdbx_seq_one_letter_code
_entity_poly.pdbx_strand_id
1 'polypeptide(L)'
;ISRQLWWGHRIPVWYCDDCGAVSASRTDLTECPHCHSKHIHQDPDVLDTWFSSALWPFSTMGWPEQTPVLKRWYPTSTLVTGYDIIFFWVARMMFMSMEFMHEVPFRHVFIHGLVRDSQGRKMSKSLGNGIDPLEVIDKYGADALRFTLVTGNTPGNDMRFYYEKVEGNRNFANKLWNATKFTIMNLDDYEESFVPDTADLTLADRWILDRLNRTIEDVSRNLDKFELGAAADNIYNFAWNYFCDWYIELAKNRLYGLHNKDRQVTQYVLVHTLTRMLALLHPFMPFITEHLWQHLPHTGDNLARSSWPVHEKEYDFAVEEEQMERIMDAIKAIRNMRAGSNVAPNRMCHVQIAFTRDDLVSAVTEHKEYFEKLAHVEEIKVLDKNSAKPENAVASVVTGMEVYMELKGLVDVEKERARVLKAQEALNKDIKRSSGKLNNQGFLAKAPAAVVEKEKAKLAEMEKQMKSLNERLEFLAKL
;
A
#
# COMPACT_ATOMS: atom_id res chain seq x y z
N ILE A 1 -31.74 6.50 28.71
CA ILE A 1 -32.38 7.54 27.91
C ILE A 1 -32.33 8.88 28.64
N SER A 2 -32.71 8.94 29.91
CA SER A 2 -32.69 10.17 30.72
C SER A 2 -31.32 10.47 31.32
N ARG A 3 -31.00 11.77 31.47
CA ARG A 3 -29.80 12.29 32.15
C ARG A 3 -30.18 13.44 33.06
N GLN A 4 -29.57 13.47 34.22
CA GLN A 4 -29.71 14.53 35.25
C GLN A 4 -28.69 15.64 34.95
N LEU A 5 -28.88 16.34 33.83
CA LEU A 5 -28.00 17.40 33.35
C LEU A 5 -28.80 18.72 33.27
N TRP A 6 -28.10 19.84 33.50
CA TRP A 6 -28.67 21.17 33.31
C TRP A 6 -28.98 21.50 31.86
N TRP A 7 -28.08 21.11 30.93
CA TRP A 7 -28.21 21.38 29.50
C TRP A 7 -28.65 20.15 28.72
N GLY A 8 -29.67 20.31 27.89
CA GLY A 8 -30.17 19.27 27.02
C GLY A 8 -31.63 19.48 26.63
N HIS A 9 -32.19 18.49 25.89
CA HIS A 9 -33.60 18.45 25.54
C HIS A 9 -34.39 17.89 26.73
N ARG A 10 -35.16 18.72 27.41
CA ARG A 10 -35.99 18.27 28.51
C ARG A 10 -37.01 17.22 28.03
N ILE A 11 -37.19 16.18 28.82
CA ILE A 11 -38.11 15.09 28.49
C ILE A 11 -39.54 15.66 28.43
N PRO A 12 -40.27 15.51 27.31
CA PRO A 12 -41.59 16.12 27.10
C PRO A 12 -42.71 15.25 27.73
N VAL A 13 -42.54 14.91 29.00
CA VAL A 13 -43.48 14.07 29.77
C VAL A 13 -43.89 14.79 31.04
N TRP A 14 -45.18 14.71 31.34
CA TRP A 14 -45.80 15.30 32.54
C TRP A 14 -46.41 14.20 33.40
N TYR A 15 -46.24 14.32 34.67
CA TYR A 15 -46.80 13.45 35.70
C TYR A 15 -47.92 14.17 36.43
N CYS A 16 -49.07 13.50 36.67
CA CYS A 16 -50.17 14.04 37.44
C CYS A 16 -50.11 13.50 38.86
N ASP A 17 -50.07 14.41 39.85
CA ASP A 17 -49.97 14.05 41.26
C ASP A 17 -51.27 13.49 41.79
N ASP A 18 -52.46 13.87 41.20
CA ASP A 18 -53.77 13.45 41.69
C ASP A 18 -54.21 12.07 41.12
N CYS A 19 -53.98 11.76 39.87
CA CYS A 19 -54.41 10.49 39.26
C CYS A 19 -53.30 9.56 38.88
N GLY A 20 -52.05 9.96 39.01
CA GLY A 20 -50.84 9.16 38.64
C GLY A 20 -50.64 8.98 37.14
N ALA A 21 -51.43 9.66 36.30
CA ALA A 21 -51.29 9.53 34.84
C ALA A 21 -50.00 10.16 34.37
N VAL A 22 -49.37 9.50 33.34
CA VAL A 22 -48.18 9.96 32.63
C VAL A 22 -48.57 10.36 31.22
N SER A 23 -48.25 11.59 30.83
CA SER A 23 -48.71 12.15 29.55
C SER A 23 -47.53 12.77 28.79
N ALA A 24 -47.30 12.35 27.56
CA ALA A 24 -46.34 13.00 26.65
C ALA A 24 -47.05 14.07 25.82
N SER A 25 -46.41 15.23 25.66
CA SER A 25 -46.96 16.31 24.85
C SER A 25 -45.86 17.09 24.11
N ARG A 26 -46.20 17.61 22.93
CA ARG A 26 -45.31 18.50 22.14
C ARG A 26 -45.30 19.93 22.66
N THR A 27 -46.31 20.32 23.41
CA THR A 27 -46.46 21.63 24.04
C THR A 27 -46.62 21.46 25.54
N ASP A 28 -46.26 22.48 26.30
CA ASP A 28 -46.41 22.47 27.76
C ASP A 28 -47.87 22.26 28.15
N LEU A 29 -48.10 21.28 29.02
CA LEU A 29 -49.43 21.02 29.55
C LEU A 29 -49.73 21.97 30.71
N THR A 30 -50.95 22.47 30.77
CA THR A 30 -51.46 23.30 31.86
C THR A 30 -52.38 22.54 32.82
N GLU A 31 -52.87 21.36 32.37
CA GLU A 31 -53.71 20.46 33.15
C GLU A 31 -53.52 18.99 32.65
N CYS A 32 -53.88 18.05 33.51
CA CYS A 32 -53.84 16.63 33.20
C CYS A 32 -54.87 16.28 32.14
N PRO A 33 -54.50 15.66 31.00
CA PRO A 33 -55.45 15.23 29.96
C PRO A 33 -56.48 14.18 30.44
N HIS A 34 -56.22 13.50 31.58
CA HIS A 34 -57.06 12.40 32.07
C HIS A 34 -58.07 12.83 33.10
N CYS A 35 -57.66 13.69 34.08
CA CYS A 35 -58.51 14.08 35.18
C CYS A 35 -58.69 15.57 35.33
N HIS A 36 -58.14 16.38 34.43
CA HIS A 36 -58.18 17.84 34.38
C HIS A 36 -57.61 18.54 35.66
N SER A 37 -56.82 17.79 36.45
CA SER A 37 -56.09 18.40 37.56
C SER A 37 -55.00 19.34 37.07
N LYS A 38 -54.76 20.40 37.80
CA LYS A 38 -53.67 21.35 37.64
C LYS A 38 -52.36 20.94 38.35
N HIS A 39 -52.44 19.87 39.17
CA HIS A 39 -51.28 19.35 39.90
C HIS A 39 -50.51 18.42 39.01
N ILE A 40 -49.80 19.02 38.08
CA ILE A 40 -48.92 18.32 37.12
C ILE A 40 -47.53 18.93 37.17
N HIS A 41 -46.52 18.10 36.95
CA HIS A 41 -45.15 18.55 36.81
C HIS A 41 -44.47 17.82 35.64
N GLN A 42 -43.58 18.56 34.93
CA GLN A 42 -42.81 17.99 33.85
C GLN A 42 -41.60 17.22 34.39
N ASP A 43 -41.21 16.15 33.72
CA ASP A 43 -39.98 15.41 34.00
C ASP A 43 -38.79 16.37 34.11
N PRO A 44 -38.00 16.33 35.21
CA PRO A 44 -36.87 17.23 35.41
C PRO A 44 -35.65 16.88 34.57
N ASP A 45 -35.58 15.65 34.06
CA ASP A 45 -34.43 15.13 33.32
C ASP A 45 -34.43 15.60 31.86
N VAL A 46 -33.27 15.45 31.25
CA VAL A 46 -33.08 15.67 29.79
C VAL A 46 -32.81 14.37 29.05
N LEU A 47 -33.11 14.35 27.79
CA LEU A 47 -32.76 13.23 26.93
C LEU A 47 -31.23 13.15 26.75
N ASP A 48 -30.70 11.92 26.80
CA ASP A 48 -29.31 11.61 26.47
C ASP A 48 -28.99 12.04 25.04
N THR A 49 -27.81 12.59 24.81
CA THR A 49 -27.31 12.95 23.48
C THR A 49 -27.42 11.77 22.50
N TRP A 50 -27.14 10.55 22.97
CA TRP A 50 -27.25 9.36 22.15
C TRP A 50 -28.67 9.01 21.71
N PHE A 51 -29.67 9.50 22.41
CA PHE A 51 -31.08 9.33 22.04
C PHE A 51 -31.38 10.05 20.72
N SER A 52 -31.02 11.33 20.60
CA SER A 52 -31.22 12.11 19.38
C SER A 52 -30.26 11.66 18.27
N SER A 53 -29.00 11.31 18.61
CA SER A 53 -28.02 10.77 17.65
C SER A 53 -28.50 9.46 17.00
N ALA A 54 -29.33 8.68 17.70
CA ALA A 54 -29.88 7.44 17.14
C ALA A 54 -30.90 7.66 16.03
N LEU A 55 -31.46 8.87 15.91
CA LEU A 55 -32.40 9.23 14.83
C LEU A 55 -31.70 9.64 13.53
N TRP A 56 -30.39 9.79 13.56
CA TRP A 56 -29.58 10.35 12.46
C TRP A 56 -29.86 9.71 11.09
N PRO A 57 -30.00 8.37 10.93
CA PRO A 57 -30.18 7.74 9.61
C PRO A 57 -31.42 8.21 8.85
N PHE A 58 -32.40 8.77 9.52
CA PHE A 58 -33.67 9.19 8.91
C PHE A 58 -34.07 10.62 9.24
N SER A 59 -33.70 11.16 10.41
CA SER A 59 -34.07 12.54 10.81
C SER A 59 -33.39 13.58 9.91
N THR A 60 -32.15 13.34 9.46
CA THR A 60 -31.42 14.23 8.56
C THR A 60 -32.01 14.28 7.14
N MET A 61 -32.87 13.33 6.80
CA MET A 61 -33.56 13.24 5.52
C MET A 61 -35.00 13.76 5.58
N GLY A 62 -35.37 14.43 6.69
CA GLY A 62 -36.64 15.11 6.86
C GLY A 62 -37.73 14.36 7.63
N TRP A 63 -37.42 13.17 8.18
CA TRP A 63 -38.37 12.47 9.04
C TRP A 63 -38.79 13.42 10.24
N PRO A 64 -40.10 13.41 10.65
CA PRO A 64 -41.15 12.43 10.36
C PRO A 64 -41.91 12.59 9.03
N GLU A 65 -41.57 13.57 8.21
CA GLU A 65 -42.20 13.76 6.91
C GLU A 65 -41.66 12.78 5.89
N GLN A 66 -42.53 12.35 4.94
CA GLN A 66 -42.17 11.43 3.87
C GLN A 66 -41.55 12.19 2.68
N THR A 67 -40.37 12.74 2.89
CA THR A 67 -39.68 13.55 1.86
C THR A 67 -39.19 12.71 0.69
N PRO A 68 -38.97 13.29 -0.51
CA PRO A 68 -38.30 12.61 -1.62
C PRO A 68 -36.90 12.12 -1.28
N VAL A 69 -36.16 12.85 -0.45
CA VAL A 69 -34.79 12.51 0.02
C VAL A 69 -34.84 11.23 0.88
N LEU A 70 -35.78 11.16 1.85
CA LEU A 70 -35.96 9.99 2.71
C LEU A 70 -36.33 8.75 1.86
N LYS A 71 -37.27 8.87 0.92
CA LYS A 71 -37.67 7.78 0.03
C LYS A 71 -36.55 7.29 -0.87
N ARG A 72 -35.63 8.18 -1.26
CA ARG A 72 -34.51 7.85 -2.14
C ARG A 72 -33.36 7.18 -1.40
N TRP A 73 -33.00 7.65 -0.22
CA TRP A 73 -31.73 7.34 0.42
C TRP A 73 -31.83 6.49 1.68
N TYR A 74 -33.03 6.24 2.18
CA TYR A 74 -33.27 5.31 3.28
C TYR A 74 -33.81 3.97 2.76
N PRO A 75 -33.27 2.81 3.17
CA PRO A 75 -32.06 2.62 3.99
C PRO A 75 -30.78 3.02 3.26
N THR A 76 -29.77 3.45 4.02
CA THR A 76 -28.47 3.80 3.47
C THR A 76 -27.64 2.55 3.13
N SER A 77 -26.61 2.69 2.30
CA SER A 77 -25.79 1.55 1.88
C SER A 77 -24.85 1.09 2.98
N THR A 78 -24.06 2.02 3.53
CA THR A 78 -22.96 1.69 4.46
C THR A 78 -22.83 2.73 5.54
N LEU A 79 -22.75 2.29 6.79
CA LEU A 79 -22.33 3.09 7.94
C LEU A 79 -20.85 2.80 8.23
N VAL A 80 -20.06 3.86 8.44
CA VAL A 80 -18.65 3.76 8.85
C VAL A 80 -18.51 4.25 10.29
N THR A 81 -17.92 3.44 11.17
CA THR A 81 -17.81 3.76 12.59
C THR A 81 -16.60 3.10 13.25
N GLY A 82 -16.12 3.68 14.36
CA GLY A 82 -15.19 3.02 15.26
C GLY A 82 -15.86 1.91 16.09
N TYR A 83 -15.09 0.91 16.50
CA TYR A 83 -15.60 -0.19 17.32
C TYR A 83 -16.06 0.28 18.72
N ASP A 84 -15.54 1.40 19.21
CA ASP A 84 -15.80 1.91 20.58
C ASP A 84 -17.19 2.51 20.76
N ILE A 85 -17.91 2.81 19.67
CA ILE A 85 -19.27 3.37 19.73
C ILE A 85 -20.35 2.46 19.09
N ILE A 86 -20.07 1.17 18.93
CA ILE A 86 -21.05 0.20 18.41
C ILE A 86 -22.33 0.21 19.26
N PHE A 87 -22.22 0.08 20.59
CA PHE A 87 -23.38 0.06 21.48
C PHE A 87 -24.02 1.41 21.67
N PHE A 88 -23.22 2.47 21.70
CA PHE A 88 -23.74 3.81 21.96
C PHE A 88 -24.45 4.39 20.74
N TRP A 89 -23.98 4.10 19.54
CA TRP A 89 -24.49 4.70 18.33
C TRP A 89 -25.13 3.70 17.37
N VAL A 90 -24.39 2.67 16.92
CA VAL A 90 -24.89 1.73 15.89
C VAL A 90 -26.13 0.98 16.37
N ALA A 91 -26.06 0.32 17.53
CA ALA A 91 -27.17 -0.44 18.08
C ALA A 91 -28.40 0.46 18.31
N ARG A 92 -28.18 1.72 18.78
CA ARG A 92 -29.29 2.67 19.01
C ARG A 92 -29.93 3.12 17.69
N MET A 93 -29.15 3.40 16.65
CA MET A 93 -29.69 3.67 15.31
C MET A 93 -30.53 2.51 14.80
N MET A 94 -30.05 1.27 14.99
CA MET A 94 -30.78 0.09 14.54
C MET A 94 -32.14 -0.06 15.22
N PHE A 95 -32.21 -0.02 16.56
CA PHE A 95 -33.51 -0.21 17.22
C PHE A 95 -34.45 0.98 17.06
N MET A 96 -33.94 2.24 17.00
CA MET A 96 -34.77 3.40 16.68
C MET A 96 -35.32 3.36 15.25
N SER A 97 -34.52 2.92 14.31
CA SER A 97 -34.98 2.72 12.93
C SER A 97 -36.04 1.62 12.83
N MET A 98 -35.86 0.51 13.53
CA MET A 98 -36.86 -0.55 13.57
C MET A 98 -38.18 -0.08 14.20
N GLU A 99 -38.10 0.76 15.22
CA GLU A 99 -39.30 1.33 15.89
C GLU A 99 -40.04 2.35 15.02
N PHE A 100 -39.29 3.30 14.42
CA PHE A 100 -39.91 4.44 13.73
C PHE A 100 -40.07 4.27 12.22
N MET A 101 -39.15 3.51 11.57
CA MET A 101 -39.14 3.32 10.14
C MET A 101 -39.56 1.90 9.74
N HIS A 102 -39.63 0.95 10.68
CA HIS A 102 -39.94 -0.48 10.49
C HIS A 102 -39.01 -1.19 9.52
N GLU A 103 -37.81 -0.65 9.32
CA GLU A 103 -36.79 -1.16 8.41
C GLU A 103 -35.39 -0.87 8.96
N VAL A 104 -34.40 -1.73 8.66
CA VAL A 104 -33.01 -1.54 9.06
C VAL A 104 -32.41 -0.28 8.40
N PRO A 105 -31.58 0.52 9.11
CA PRO A 105 -31.13 1.81 8.62
C PRO A 105 -30.00 1.74 7.58
N PHE A 106 -29.25 0.65 7.51
CA PHE A 106 -28.12 0.46 6.61
C PHE A 106 -27.87 -1.03 6.36
N ARG A 107 -27.30 -1.34 5.18
CA ARG A 107 -27.04 -2.72 4.75
C ARG A 107 -25.73 -3.25 5.30
N HIS A 108 -24.70 -2.38 5.39
CA HIS A 108 -23.38 -2.71 5.86
C HIS A 108 -22.94 -1.79 6.96
N VAL A 109 -22.17 -2.31 7.93
CA VAL A 109 -21.49 -1.53 8.97
C VAL A 109 -19.99 -1.81 8.83
N PHE A 110 -19.24 -0.84 8.34
CA PHE A 110 -17.79 -0.90 8.31
C PHE A 110 -17.22 -0.39 9.62
N ILE A 111 -16.58 -1.29 10.36
CA ILE A 111 -16.03 -1.01 11.68
C ILE A 111 -14.52 -0.85 11.56
N HIS A 112 -14.03 0.36 11.86
CA HIS A 112 -12.59 0.64 11.86
C HIS A 112 -12.02 0.67 13.27
N GLY A 113 -10.70 0.49 13.40
CA GLY A 113 -9.95 0.68 14.63
C GLY A 113 -9.69 2.15 14.93
N LEU A 114 -9.03 2.43 16.06
CA LEU A 114 -8.65 3.78 16.45
C LEU A 114 -7.21 4.09 16.03
N VAL A 115 -6.98 5.36 15.68
CA VAL A 115 -5.62 5.87 15.48
C VAL A 115 -4.99 6.15 16.84
N ARG A 116 -3.82 5.57 17.10
CA ARG A 116 -3.04 5.71 18.32
C ARG A 116 -1.75 6.44 18.05
N ASP A 117 -1.14 7.00 19.08
CA ASP A 117 0.19 7.60 18.96
C ASP A 117 1.27 6.55 18.63
N SER A 118 2.49 6.99 18.37
CA SER A 118 3.62 6.09 18.04
C SER A 118 3.96 5.06 19.12
N GLN A 119 3.55 5.32 20.38
CA GLN A 119 3.71 4.40 21.51
C GLN A 119 2.52 3.45 21.68
N GLY A 120 1.48 3.60 20.85
CA GLY A 120 0.26 2.78 20.90
C GLY A 120 -0.76 3.24 21.95
N ARG A 121 -0.61 4.44 22.52
CA ARG A 121 -1.56 4.99 23.50
C ARG A 121 -2.75 5.66 22.79
N LYS A 122 -3.92 5.58 23.35
CA LYS A 122 -5.10 6.32 22.87
C LYS A 122 -4.82 7.82 22.94
N MET A 123 -5.09 8.52 21.85
CA MET A 123 -4.96 9.99 21.82
C MET A 123 -6.04 10.64 22.68
N SER A 124 -5.66 11.59 23.53
CA SER A 124 -6.57 12.36 24.37
C SER A 124 -6.05 13.77 24.61
N LYS A 125 -6.97 14.70 24.85
CA LYS A 125 -6.63 16.09 25.20
C LYS A 125 -5.80 16.15 26.50
N SER A 126 -6.12 15.30 27.47
CA SER A 126 -5.43 15.25 28.76
C SER A 126 -3.98 14.79 28.68
N LEU A 127 -3.65 13.94 27.71
CA LEU A 127 -2.29 13.47 27.49
C LEU A 127 -1.48 14.38 26.56
N GLY A 128 -2.14 15.33 25.88
CA GLY A 128 -1.46 16.20 24.90
C GLY A 128 -0.80 15.46 23.74
N ASN A 129 -1.22 14.23 23.46
CA ASN A 129 -0.67 13.37 22.40
C ASN A 129 -1.55 13.32 21.15
N GLY A 130 -2.52 14.23 21.03
CA GLY A 130 -3.33 14.40 19.83
C GLY A 130 -2.50 14.92 18.67
N ILE A 131 -2.79 14.42 17.48
CA ILE A 131 -2.17 14.88 16.24
C ILE A 131 -3.21 15.71 15.50
N ASP A 132 -2.87 16.96 15.19
CA ASP A 132 -3.73 17.81 14.37
C ASP A 132 -3.58 17.39 12.90
N PRO A 133 -4.63 16.91 12.24
CA PRO A 133 -4.58 16.54 10.84
C PRO A 133 -4.26 17.72 9.93
N LEU A 134 -4.61 18.95 10.27
CA LEU A 134 -4.34 20.13 9.46
C LEU A 134 -2.84 20.42 9.40
N GLU A 135 -2.13 20.33 10.55
CA GLU A 135 -0.66 20.46 10.57
C GLU A 135 0.04 19.39 9.71
N VAL A 136 -0.50 18.16 9.71
CA VAL A 136 0.02 17.08 8.88
C VAL A 136 -0.24 17.36 7.39
N ILE A 137 -1.42 17.86 7.05
CA ILE A 137 -1.81 18.23 5.69
C ILE A 137 -0.92 19.37 5.17
N ASP A 138 -0.70 20.40 5.96
CA ASP A 138 0.15 21.53 5.58
C ASP A 138 1.59 21.10 5.28
N LYS A 139 2.10 20.13 6.02
CA LYS A 139 3.48 19.66 5.88
C LYS A 139 3.68 18.60 4.79
N TYR A 140 2.74 17.68 4.64
CA TYR A 140 2.91 16.49 3.80
C TYR A 140 1.89 16.38 2.66
N GLY A 141 0.82 17.16 2.70
CA GLY A 141 -0.30 17.09 1.76
C GLY A 141 -1.43 16.16 2.23
N ALA A 142 -2.66 16.48 1.80
CA ALA A 142 -3.85 15.75 2.18
C ALA A 142 -3.84 14.29 1.70
N ASP A 143 -3.39 14.05 0.47
CA ASP A 143 -3.32 12.70 -0.09
C ASP A 143 -2.36 11.78 0.65
N ALA A 144 -1.22 12.31 1.12
CA ALA A 144 -0.27 11.54 1.91
C ALA A 144 -0.88 11.10 3.25
N LEU A 145 -1.61 11.98 3.92
CA LEU A 145 -2.33 11.64 5.15
C LEU A 145 -3.43 10.61 4.89
N ARG A 146 -4.29 10.85 3.88
CA ARG A 146 -5.40 9.95 3.52
C ARG A 146 -4.88 8.54 3.22
N PHE A 147 -3.86 8.43 2.40
CA PHE A 147 -3.26 7.16 2.03
C PHE A 147 -2.61 6.46 3.24
N THR A 148 -1.98 7.22 4.14
CA THR A 148 -1.40 6.69 5.39
C THR A 148 -2.45 6.07 6.30
N LEU A 149 -3.65 6.68 6.39
CA LEU A 149 -4.72 6.19 7.25
C LEU A 149 -5.37 4.91 6.72
N VAL A 150 -5.23 4.62 5.43
CA VAL A 150 -5.81 3.42 4.80
C VAL A 150 -4.80 2.28 4.69
N THR A 151 -3.56 2.57 4.26
CA THR A 151 -2.53 1.54 4.00
C THR A 151 -2.06 0.84 5.26
N GLY A 152 -1.90 -0.49 5.17
CA GLY A 152 -1.44 -1.34 6.27
C GLY A 152 -2.42 -1.40 7.44
N ASN A 153 -3.69 -1.09 7.21
CA ASN A 153 -4.76 -1.18 8.18
C ASN A 153 -5.72 -2.31 7.81
N THR A 154 -6.13 -3.08 8.80
CA THR A 154 -7.15 -4.11 8.66
C THR A 154 -8.40 -3.70 9.45
N PRO A 155 -9.62 -4.03 8.96
CA PRO A 155 -10.86 -3.68 9.65
C PRO A 155 -10.83 -4.07 11.12
N GLY A 156 -11.31 -3.18 12.01
CA GLY A 156 -11.39 -3.40 13.45
C GLY A 156 -10.09 -3.31 14.25
N ASN A 157 -8.94 -3.18 13.61
CA ASN A 157 -7.65 -3.08 14.29
C ASN A 157 -7.18 -1.64 14.44
N ASP A 158 -6.61 -1.33 15.62
CA ASP A 158 -5.99 -0.04 15.88
C ASP A 158 -4.70 0.13 15.08
N MET A 159 -4.44 1.34 14.59
CA MET A 159 -3.21 1.68 13.93
C MET A 159 -2.37 2.66 14.74
N ARG A 160 -1.06 2.50 14.71
CA ARG A 160 -0.13 3.50 15.25
C ARG A 160 0.22 4.50 14.16
N PHE A 161 0.16 5.78 14.51
CA PHE A 161 0.53 6.85 13.61
C PHE A 161 2.02 7.15 13.71
N TYR A 162 2.69 7.17 12.54
CA TYR A 162 4.10 7.52 12.40
C TYR A 162 4.26 8.56 11.30
N TYR A 163 4.96 9.65 11.59
CA TYR A 163 5.24 10.70 10.60
C TYR A 163 6.09 10.19 9.43
N GLU A 164 6.99 9.25 9.68
CA GLU A 164 7.82 8.61 8.66
C GLU A 164 6.99 7.87 7.61
N LYS A 165 5.86 7.30 8.01
CA LYS A 165 4.92 6.65 7.08
C LYS A 165 4.21 7.69 6.19
N VAL A 166 3.83 8.84 6.77
CA VAL A 166 3.23 9.95 6.00
C VAL A 166 4.24 10.51 5.00
N GLU A 167 5.50 10.68 5.42
CA GLU A 167 6.58 11.10 4.54
C GLU A 167 6.85 10.10 3.40
N GLY A 168 6.83 8.81 3.69
CA GLY A 168 6.91 7.75 2.67
C GLY A 168 5.79 7.87 1.63
N ASN A 169 4.56 8.14 2.07
CA ASN A 169 3.41 8.30 1.17
C ASN A 169 3.45 9.63 0.38
N ARG A 170 4.03 10.70 0.95
CA ARG A 170 4.36 11.92 0.17
C ARG A 170 5.38 11.61 -0.93
N ASN A 171 6.38 10.79 -0.63
CA ASN A 171 7.38 10.38 -1.63
C ASN A 171 6.75 9.51 -2.72
N PHE A 172 5.74 8.71 -2.38
CA PHE A 172 4.93 8.00 -3.37
C PHE A 172 4.17 8.95 -4.30
N ALA A 173 3.51 9.99 -3.75
CA ALA A 173 2.88 11.04 -4.55
C ALA A 173 3.89 11.72 -5.49
N ASN A 174 5.10 12.05 -5.01
CA ASN A 174 6.16 12.61 -5.83
C ASN A 174 6.62 11.65 -6.95
N LYS A 175 6.64 10.34 -6.69
CA LYS A 175 6.98 9.34 -7.71
C LYS A 175 5.92 9.29 -8.82
N LEU A 176 4.63 9.33 -8.46
CA LEU A 176 3.52 9.42 -9.43
C LEU A 176 3.63 10.69 -10.28
N TRP A 177 3.90 11.83 -9.64
CA TRP A 177 4.14 13.09 -10.34
C TRP A 177 5.24 12.97 -11.39
N ASN A 178 6.39 12.43 -11.00
CA ASN A 178 7.53 12.29 -11.91
C ASN A 178 7.25 11.28 -13.04
N ALA A 179 6.55 10.19 -12.77
CA ALA A 179 6.12 9.23 -13.78
C ALA A 179 5.17 9.84 -14.81
N THR A 180 4.18 10.61 -14.32
CA THR A 180 3.24 11.32 -15.19
C THR A 180 3.95 12.41 -16.01
N LYS A 181 4.83 13.20 -15.37
CA LYS A 181 5.64 14.21 -16.08
C LYS A 181 6.49 13.57 -17.19
N PHE A 182 7.14 12.44 -16.87
CA PHE A 182 7.91 11.69 -17.88
C PHE A 182 7.02 11.26 -19.06
N THR A 183 5.83 10.73 -18.76
CA THR A 183 4.88 10.32 -19.81
C THR A 183 4.50 11.50 -20.68
N ILE A 184 4.03 12.61 -20.09
CA ILE A 184 3.60 13.82 -20.82
C ILE A 184 4.72 14.36 -21.73
N MET A 185 5.97 14.40 -21.24
CA MET A 185 7.12 14.88 -22.03
C MET A 185 7.42 14.02 -23.27
N ASN A 186 6.81 12.85 -23.38
CA ASN A 186 6.98 11.94 -24.50
C ASN A 186 5.70 11.78 -25.34
N LEU A 187 4.72 12.67 -25.17
CA LEU A 187 3.43 12.65 -25.91
C LEU A 187 3.27 13.78 -26.93
N ASP A 188 4.34 14.45 -27.32
CA ASP A 188 4.33 15.56 -28.28
C ASP A 188 3.79 15.18 -29.66
N ASP A 189 3.91 13.93 -30.02
CA ASP A 189 3.46 13.31 -31.26
C ASP A 189 2.42 12.19 -31.04
N TYR A 190 1.75 12.17 -29.89
CA TYR A 190 0.76 11.17 -29.54
C TYR A 190 -0.54 11.32 -30.33
N GLU A 191 -1.00 10.26 -30.94
CA GLU A 191 -2.27 10.19 -31.66
C GLU A 191 -3.32 9.48 -30.80
N GLU A 192 -4.29 10.23 -30.27
CA GLU A 192 -5.36 9.68 -29.41
C GLU A 192 -6.23 8.62 -30.09
N SER A 193 -6.35 8.67 -31.41
CA SER A 193 -7.10 7.68 -32.21
C SER A 193 -6.33 6.39 -32.47
N PHE A 194 -5.03 6.36 -32.19
CA PHE A 194 -4.20 5.16 -32.40
C PHE A 194 -4.47 4.14 -31.30
N VAL A 195 -4.88 2.94 -31.71
CA VAL A 195 -4.98 1.75 -30.87
C VAL A 195 -4.11 0.66 -31.50
N PRO A 196 -3.09 0.15 -30.80
CA PRO A 196 -2.23 -0.89 -31.36
C PRO A 196 -2.98 -2.21 -31.54
N ASP A 197 -2.60 -2.95 -32.58
CA ASP A 197 -2.94 -4.38 -32.63
C ASP A 197 -2.17 -5.10 -31.51
N THR A 198 -2.77 -6.14 -30.93
CA THR A 198 -2.09 -6.95 -29.90
C THR A 198 -0.81 -7.62 -30.43
N ALA A 199 -0.71 -7.86 -31.74
CA ALA A 199 0.51 -8.35 -32.38
C ALA A 199 1.68 -7.36 -32.33
N ASP A 200 1.42 -6.07 -32.21
CA ASP A 200 2.45 -5.02 -32.13
C ASP A 200 3.02 -4.83 -30.72
N LEU A 201 2.38 -5.43 -29.71
CA LEU A 201 2.80 -5.32 -28.32
C LEU A 201 4.05 -6.16 -28.06
N THR A 202 5.06 -5.55 -27.44
CA THR A 202 6.25 -6.27 -26.97
C THR A 202 5.95 -7.11 -25.73
N LEU A 203 6.88 -7.97 -25.33
CA LEU A 203 6.79 -8.75 -24.10
C LEU A 203 6.53 -7.85 -22.87
N ALA A 204 7.23 -6.72 -22.77
CA ALA A 204 7.03 -5.76 -21.68
C ALA A 204 5.67 -5.07 -21.70
N ASP A 205 5.13 -4.76 -22.89
CA ASP A 205 3.78 -4.17 -23.03
C ASP A 205 2.70 -5.16 -22.61
N ARG A 206 2.77 -6.41 -23.08
CA ARG A 206 1.83 -7.48 -22.71
C ARG A 206 1.88 -7.75 -21.22
N TRP A 207 3.07 -7.82 -20.64
CA TRP A 207 3.26 -8.01 -19.21
C TRP A 207 2.60 -6.90 -18.37
N ILE A 208 2.83 -5.62 -18.68
CA ILE A 208 2.28 -4.54 -17.86
C ILE A 208 0.76 -4.42 -18.00
N LEU A 209 0.20 -4.72 -19.18
CA LEU A 209 -1.24 -4.72 -19.43
C LEU A 209 -1.93 -5.86 -18.70
N ASP A 210 -1.40 -7.09 -18.72
CA ASP A 210 -1.93 -8.23 -17.94
C ASP A 210 -1.85 -7.94 -16.44
N ARG A 211 -0.72 -7.41 -15.99
CA ARG A 211 -0.53 -7.01 -14.58
C ARG A 211 -1.50 -5.92 -14.15
N LEU A 212 -1.83 -4.96 -15.02
CA LEU A 212 -2.86 -3.97 -14.80
C LEU A 212 -4.24 -4.62 -14.64
N ASN A 213 -4.60 -5.53 -15.53
CA ASN A 213 -5.86 -6.28 -15.48
C ASN A 213 -6.05 -6.99 -14.14
N ARG A 214 -5.04 -7.74 -13.70
CA ARG A 214 -5.05 -8.41 -12.39
C ARG A 214 -5.18 -7.41 -11.23
N THR A 215 -4.48 -6.27 -11.34
CA THR A 215 -4.58 -5.22 -10.33
C THR A 215 -5.99 -4.63 -10.26
N ILE A 216 -6.64 -4.40 -11.40
CA ILE A 216 -8.03 -3.93 -11.48
C ILE A 216 -8.98 -4.91 -10.78
N GLU A 217 -8.85 -6.20 -11.06
CA GLU A 217 -9.69 -7.23 -10.43
C GLU A 217 -9.46 -7.34 -8.93
N ASP A 218 -8.19 -7.37 -8.51
CA ASP A 218 -7.83 -7.49 -7.10
C ASP A 218 -8.28 -6.28 -6.29
N VAL A 219 -8.10 -5.08 -6.82
CA VAL A 219 -8.54 -3.82 -6.19
C VAL A 219 -10.06 -3.78 -6.09
N SER A 220 -10.78 -4.09 -7.18
CA SER A 220 -12.25 -4.08 -7.20
C SER A 220 -12.80 -5.10 -6.21
N ARG A 221 -12.28 -6.32 -6.21
CA ARG A 221 -12.66 -7.39 -5.27
C ARG A 221 -12.42 -6.99 -3.80
N ASN A 222 -11.27 -6.36 -3.51
CA ASN A 222 -10.94 -5.93 -2.16
C ASN A 222 -11.84 -4.76 -1.71
N LEU A 223 -12.17 -3.82 -2.60
CA LEU A 223 -13.12 -2.74 -2.32
C LEU A 223 -14.53 -3.29 -2.03
N ASP A 224 -15.01 -4.26 -2.80
CA ASP A 224 -16.30 -4.92 -2.59
C ASP A 224 -16.38 -5.63 -1.24
N LYS A 225 -15.25 -6.11 -0.71
CA LYS A 225 -15.14 -6.73 0.61
C LYS A 225 -14.81 -5.74 1.74
N PHE A 226 -14.72 -4.45 1.46
CA PHE A 226 -14.25 -3.43 2.40
C PHE A 226 -12.82 -3.64 2.91
N GLU A 227 -11.98 -4.36 2.19
CA GLU A 227 -10.56 -4.57 2.47
C GLU A 227 -9.72 -3.40 1.90
N LEU A 228 -9.99 -2.17 2.38
CA LEU A 228 -9.46 -0.94 1.82
C LEU A 228 -7.93 -0.88 1.84
N GLY A 229 -7.32 -1.41 2.92
CA GLY A 229 -5.87 -1.48 3.05
C GLY A 229 -5.23 -2.37 1.98
N ALA A 230 -5.80 -3.55 1.73
CA ALA A 230 -5.32 -4.46 0.69
C ALA A 230 -5.49 -3.87 -0.72
N ALA A 231 -6.61 -3.19 -0.98
CA ALA A 231 -6.82 -2.48 -2.24
C ALA A 231 -5.75 -1.40 -2.46
N ALA A 232 -5.48 -0.57 -1.45
CA ALA A 232 -4.46 0.48 -1.53
C ALA A 232 -3.05 -0.11 -1.73
N ASP A 233 -2.70 -1.20 -1.04
CA ASP A 233 -1.40 -1.87 -1.16
C ASP A 233 -1.22 -2.49 -2.56
N ASN A 234 -2.26 -3.05 -3.18
CA ASN A 234 -2.21 -3.58 -4.55
C ASN A 234 -1.91 -2.45 -5.56
N ILE A 235 -2.57 -1.29 -5.42
CA ILE A 235 -2.33 -0.15 -6.30
C ILE A 235 -0.91 0.40 -6.08
N TYR A 236 -0.48 0.53 -4.83
CA TYR A 236 0.87 0.98 -4.50
C TYR A 236 1.94 0.08 -5.13
N ASN A 237 1.80 -1.24 -4.97
CA ASN A 237 2.73 -2.21 -5.53
C ASN A 237 2.76 -2.15 -7.05
N PHE A 238 1.61 -2.05 -7.70
CA PHE A 238 1.53 -1.89 -9.14
C PHE A 238 2.25 -0.61 -9.61
N ALA A 239 1.90 0.53 -9.02
CA ALA A 239 2.44 1.82 -9.40
C ALA A 239 3.96 1.92 -9.16
N TRP A 240 4.41 1.52 -7.97
CA TRP A 240 5.82 1.67 -7.58
C TRP A 240 6.69 0.60 -8.20
N ASN A 241 6.36 -0.69 -7.93
CA ASN A 241 7.26 -1.80 -8.22
C ASN A 241 7.17 -2.31 -9.67
N TYR A 242 6.04 -2.11 -10.36
CA TYR A 242 5.89 -2.60 -11.73
C TYR A 242 5.92 -1.47 -12.76
N PHE A 243 5.04 -0.48 -12.65
CA PHE A 243 4.98 0.60 -13.62
C PHE A 243 6.20 1.51 -13.57
N CYS A 244 6.52 2.08 -12.39
CA CYS A 244 7.62 3.05 -12.28
C CYS A 244 9.01 2.42 -12.34
N ASP A 245 9.25 1.31 -11.63
CA ASP A 245 10.59 0.74 -11.50
C ASP A 245 11.00 -0.14 -12.69
N TRP A 246 10.01 -0.66 -13.43
CA TRP A 246 10.30 -1.54 -14.55
C TRP A 246 9.76 -1.01 -15.87
N TYR A 247 8.43 -0.85 -16.03
CA TYR A 247 7.87 -0.55 -17.33
C TYR A 247 8.39 0.77 -17.92
N ILE A 248 8.42 1.84 -17.12
CA ILE A 248 8.98 3.13 -17.58
C ILE A 248 10.43 2.97 -18.02
N GLU A 249 11.25 2.22 -17.28
CA GLU A 249 12.64 2.01 -17.65
C GLU A 249 12.79 1.22 -18.96
N LEU A 250 11.95 0.21 -19.18
CA LEU A 250 11.92 -0.56 -20.43
C LEU A 250 11.42 0.27 -21.61
N ALA A 251 10.44 1.13 -21.41
CA ALA A 251 9.84 2.00 -22.42
C ALA A 251 10.81 3.08 -22.97
N LYS A 252 11.79 3.53 -22.18
CA LYS A 252 12.65 4.69 -22.54
C LYS A 252 13.31 4.58 -23.90
N ASN A 253 13.87 3.41 -24.27
CA ASN A 253 14.58 3.26 -25.54
C ASN A 253 13.66 3.44 -26.76
N ARG A 254 12.42 2.96 -26.63
CA ARG A 254 11.41 3.04 -27.68
C ARG A 254 10.84 4.47 -27.80
N LEU A 255 10.82 5.23 -26.70
CA LEU A 255 10.38 6.63 -26.68
C LEU A 255 11.43 7.59 -27.23
N TYR A 256 12.72 7.32 -27.01
CA TYR A 256 13.81 8.21 -27.49
C TYR A 256 14.30 7.87 -28.91
N GLY A 257 13.71 6.87 -29.54
CA GLY A 257 14.02 6.48 -30.92
C GLY A 257 13.36 7.35 -31.99
N LEU A 258 13.35 6.85 -33.20
CA LEU A 258 12.64 7.50 -34.31
C LEU A 258 11.13 7.50 -34.07
N HIS A 259 10.43 8.53 -34.59
CA HIS A 259 8.97 8.57 -34.66
C HIS A 259 8.46 7.44 -35.56
N ASN A 260 8.09 6.32 -34.97
CA ASN A 260 7.65 5.12 -35.67
C ASN A 260 6.51 4.44 -34.91
N LYS A 261 5.96 3.38 -35.47
CA LYS A 261 4.87 2.60 -34.86
C LYS A 261 5.21 2.08 -33.46
N ASP A 262 6.45 1.70 -33.21
CA ASP A 262 6.90 1.20 -31.91
C ASP A 262 6.81 2.27 -30.81
N ARG A 263 7.14 3.54 -31.13
CA ARG A 263 6.95 4.68 -30.24
C ARG A 263 5.46 4.92 -29.97
N GLN A 264 4.60 4.88 -31.00
CA GLN A 264 3.15 5.06 -30.83
C GLN A 264 2.54 3.98 -29.93
N VAL A 265 2.94 2.71 -30.13
CA VAL A 265 2.53 1.61 -29.24
C VAL A 265 2.94 1.87 -27.79
N THR A 266 4.18 2.30 -27.57
CA THR A 266 4.69 2.60 -26.23
C THR A 266 3.94 3.75 -25.57
N GLN A 267 3.66 4.82 -26.30
CA GLN A 267 2.87 5.96 -25.83
C GLN A 267 1.46 5.53 -25.44
N TYR A 268 0.81 4.72 -26.28
CA TYR A 268 -0.52 4.17 -25.97
C TYR A 268 -0.50 3.38 -24.66
N VAL A 269 0.41 2.43 -24.50
CA VAL A 269 0.48 1.59 -23.31
C VAL A 269 0.78 2.41 -22.05
N LEU A 270 1.64 3.44 -22.15
CA LEU A 270 1.89 4.37 -21.04
C LEU A 270 0.63 5.13 -20.63
N VAL A 271 -0.07 5.73 -21.59
CA VAL A 271 -1.30 6.52 -21.31
C VAL A 271 -2.39 5.61 -20.77
N HIS A 272 -2.63 4.47 -21.42
CA HIS A 272 -3.62 3.48 -21.02
C HIS A 272 -3.40 2.98 -19.57
N THR A 273 -2.17 2.60 -19.26
CA THR A 273 -1.81 2.08 -17.93
C THR A 273 -1.91 3.18 -16.87
N LEU A 274 -1.35 4.37 -17.16
CA LEU A 274 -1.30 5.47 -16.20
C LEU A 274 -2.69 6.01 -15.88
N THR A 275 -3.55 6.22 -16.88
CA THR A 275 -4.91 6.74 -16.67
C THR A 275 -5.75 5.80 -15.82
N ARG A 276 -5.68 4.47 -16.07
CA ARG A 276 -6.40 3.47 -15.27
C ARG A 276 -5.84 3.34 -13.85
N MET A 277 -4.53 3.39 -13.71
CA MET A 277 -3.87 3.39 -12.40
C MET A 277 -4.28 4.60 -11.56
N LEU A 278 -4.34 5.81 -12.16
CA LEU A 278 -4.81 7.01 -11.48
C LEU A 278 -6.28 6.90 -11.08
N ALA A 279 -7.13 6.28 -11.92
CA ALA A 279 -8.54 6.03 -11.59
C ALA A 279 -8.69 5.07 -10.40
N LEU A 280 -7.92 3.97 -10.36
CA LEU A 280 -7.92 3.05 -9.21
C LEU A 280 -7.46 3.74 -7.92
N LEU A 281 -6.50 4.66 -8.01
CA LEU A 281 -5.93 5.36 -6.86
C LEU A 281 -6.81 6.53 -6.38
N HIS A 282 -7.68 7.07 -7.25
CA HIS A 282 -8.45 8.28 -6.99
C HIS A 282 -9.29 8.26 -5.68
N PRO A 283 -9.96 7.16 -5.28
CA PRO A 283 -10.69 7.11 -4.01
C PRO A 283 -9.81 7.36 -2.79
N PHE A 284 -8.52 7.05 -2.88
CA PHE A 284 -7.55 7.19 -1.79
C PHE A 284 -6.80 8.51 -1.82
N MET A 285 -6.36 8.95 -3.00
CA MET A 285 -5.53 10.14 -3.23
C MET A 285 -6.17 11.07 -4.28
N PRO A 286 -7.35 11.67 -4.00
CA PRO A 286 -8.15 12.35 -5.01
C PRO A 286 -7.49 13.60 -5.59
N PHE A 287 -6.68 14.33 -4.83
CA PHE A 287 -6.14 15.62 -5.28
C PHE A 287 -5.05 15.45 -6.33
N ILE A 288 -4.04 14.63 -6.04
CA ILE A 288 -2.95 14.42 -6.98
C ILE A 288 -3.40 13.66 -8.22
N THR A 289 -4.27 12.65 -8.07
CA THR A 289 -4.74 11.85 -9.21
C THR A 289 -5.58 12.67 -10.16
N GLU A 290 -6.49 13.53 -9.67
CA GLU A 290 -7.24 14.47 -10.48
C GLU A 290 -6.28 15.41 -11.22
N HIS A 291 -5.35 16.03 -10.49
CA HIS A 291 -4.41 16.98 -11.09
C HIS A 291 -3.57 16.34 -12.19
N LEU A 292 -3.05 15.14 -11.97
CA LEU A 292 -2.24 14.44 -12.97
C LEU A 292 -3.07 14.00 -14.18
N TRP A 293 -4.28 13.51 -13.95
CA TRP A 293 -5.18 13.04 -15.00
C TRP A 293 -5.60 14.16 -15.95
N GLN A 294 -5.84 15.38 -15.44
CA GLN A 294 -6.16 16.55 -16.23
C GLN A 294 -5.07 16.97 -17.23
N HIS A 295 -3.84 16.47 -17.06
CA HIS A 295 -2.72 16.74 -17.96
C HIS A 295 -2.43 15.59 -18.94
N LEU A 296 -3.18 14.51 -18.85
CA LEU A 296 -3.07 13.35 -19.75
C LEU A 296 -4.19 13.39 -20.78
N PRO A 297 -4.05 12.73 -21.94
CA PRO A 297 -5.17 12.49 -22.85
C PRO A 297 -6.30 11.76 -22.11
N HIS A 298 -7.51 12.36 -22.09
CA HIS A 298 -8.67 11.80 -21.40
C HIS A 298 -9.99 12.30 -21.99
N THR A 299 -11.08 11.66 -21.61
CA THR A 299 -12.45 12.08 -21.94
C THR A 299 -13.22 12.40 -20.66
N GLY A 300 -14.07 13.43 -20.69
CA GLY A 300 -14.87 13.89 -19.55
C GLY A 300 -14.23 15.06 -18.78
N ASP A 301 -14.97 15.60 -17.79
CA ASP A 301 -14.59 16.83 -17.10
C ASP A 301 -13.66 16.59 -15.91
N ASN A 302 -13.82 15.44 -15.22
CA ASN A 302 -13.04 15.12 -14.06
C ASN A 302 -12.98 13.60 -13.83
N LEU A 303 -11.91 13.15 -13.16
CA LEU A 303 -11.65 11.74 -12.88
C LEU A 303 -12.69 11.12 -11.93
N ALA A 304 -13.21 11.91 -10.98
CA ALA A 304 -14.23 11.45 -10.03
C ALA A 304 -15.53 10.96 -10.70
N ARG A 305 -15.82 11.42 -11.92
CA ARG A 305 -17.00 11.05 -12.72
C ARG A 305 -16.69 10.07 -13.86
N SER A 306 -15.42 9.73 -14.05
CA SER A 306 -15.02 8.74 -15.06
C SER A 306 -15.52 7.34 -14.68
N SER A 307 -15.56 6.44 -15.67
CA SER A 307 -15.88 5.04 -15.42
C SER A 307 -14.78 4.35 -14.62
N TRP A 308 -15.20 3.48 -13.69
CA TRP A 308 -14.26 2.62 -12.99
C TRP A 308 -13.55 1.67 -13.96
N PRO A 309 -12.22 1.49 -13.85
CA PRO A 309 -11.50 0.56 -14.70
C PRO A 309 -12.05 -0.86 -14.59
N VAL A 310 -12.16 -1.53 -15.71
CA VAL A 310 -12.62 -2.92 -15.81
C VAL A 310 -11.57 -3.78 -16.49
N HIS A 311 -11.60 -5.07 -16.22
CA HIS A 311 -10.77 -6.06 -16.89
C HIS A 311 -11.05 -6.08 -18.41
N GLU A 312 -10.00 -6.03 -19.22
CA GLU A 312 -10.03 -6.04 -20.67
C GLU A 312 -9.44 -7.36 -21.19
N LYS A 313 -10.29 -8.29 -21.64
CA LYS A 313 -9.89 -9.66 -22.05
C LYS A 313 -8.83 -9.70 -23.15
N GLU A 314 -8.76 -8.67 -23.98
CA GLU A 314 -7.77 -8.56 -25.05
C GLU A 314 -6.33 -8.40 -24.52
N TYR A 315 -6.18 -8.07 -23.24
CA TYR A 315 -4.90 -7.92 -22.55
C TYR A 315 -4.63 -9.05 -21.54
N ASP A 316 -5.22 -10.22 -21.75
CA ASP A 316 -4.91 -11.44 -20.99
C ASP A 316 -3.69 -12.14 -21.59
N PHE A 317 -2.52 -11.89 -21.02
CA PHE A 317 -1.21 -12.39 -21.49
C PHE A 317 -0.48 -13.20 -20.41
N ALA A 318 -1.16 -14.20 -19.83
CA ALA A 318 -0.63 -14.95 -18.68
C ALA A 318 0.72 -15.64 -18.94
N VAL A 319 1.00 -16.05 -20.19
CA VAL A 319 2.27 -16.68 -20.57
C VAL A 319 3.40 -15.64 -20.59
N GLU A 320 3.14 -14.52 -21.23
CA GLU A 320 4.10 -13.41 -21.35
C GLU A 320 4.35 -12.75 -20.00
N GLU A 321 3.33 -12.68 -19.15
CA GLU A 321 3.44 -12.21 -17.77
C GLU A 321 4.40 -13.09 -16.98
N GLU A 322 4.25 -14.41 -17.03
CA GLU A 322 5.15 -15.34 -16.35
C GLU A 322 6.59 -15.24 -16.92
N GLN A 323 6.75 -15.18 -18.25
CA GLN A 323 8.06 -15.03 -18.86
C GLN A 323 8.77 -13.77 -18.40
N MET A 324 8.08 -12.63 -18.38
CA MET A 324 8.66 -11.36 -17.94
C MET A 324 9.03 -11.40 -16.46
N GLU A 325 8.21 -11.99 -15.59
CA GLU A 325 8.54 -12.18 -14.17
C GLU A 325 9.84 -12.98 -13.99
N ARG A 326 10.05 -14.05 -14.78
CA ARG A 326 11.31 -14.84 -14.74
C ARG A 326 12.51 -14.02 -15.22
N ILE A 327 12.35 -13.22 -16.27
CA ILE A 327 13.39 -12.28 -16.74
C ILE A 327 13.73 -11.27 -15.62
N MET A 328 12.71 -10.69 -14.99
CA MET A 328 12.90 -9.75 -13.88
C MET A 328 13.63 -10.39 -12.70
N ASP A 329 13.29 -11.63 -12.34
CA ASP A 329 13.97 -12.37 -11.27
C ASP A 329 15.46 -12.59 -11.60
N ALA A 330 15.78 -12.96 -12.85
CA ALA A 330 17.17 -13.10 -13.30
C ALA A 330 17.92 -11.76 -13.26
N ILE A 331 17.30 -10.67 -13.74
CA ILE A 331 17.89 -9.33 -13.69
C ILE A 331 18.14 -8.89 -12.24
N LYS A 332 17.18 -9.11 -11.31
CA LYS A 332 17.35 -8.85 -9.87
C LYS A 332 18.51 -9.65 -9.30
N ALA A 333 18.61 -10.95 -9.66
CA ALA A 333 19.70 -11.80 -9.21
C ALA A 333 21.06 -11.27 -9.67
N ILE A 334 21.20 -10.87 -10.96
CA ILE A 334 22.43 -10.29 -11.49
C ILE A 334 22.76 -8.97 -10.76
N ARG A 335 21.79 -8.07 -10.56
CA ARG A 335 22.01 -6.84 -9.81
C ARG A 335 22.50 -7.11 -8.36
N ASN A 336 21.94 -8.11 -7.71
CA ASN A 336 22.36 -8.52 -6.36
C ASN A 336 23.77 -9.11 -6.36
N MET A 337 24.10 -9.95 -7.36
CA MET A 337 25.46 -10.49 -7.52
C MET A 337 26.48 -9.37 -7.77
N ARG A 338 26.15 -8.39 -8.62
CA ARG A 338 26.99 -7.20 -8.88
C ARG A 338 27.23 -6.40 -7.60
N ALA A 339 26.16 -6.11 -6.84
CA ALA A 339 26.25 -5.38 -5.59
C ALA A 339 27.07 -6.14 -4.53
N GLY A 340 26.81 -7.44 -4.36
CA GLY A 340 27.56 -8.32 -3.44
C GLY A 340 29.02 -8.51 -3.81
N SER A 341 29.36 -8.34 -5.10
CA SER A 341 30.73 -8.44 -5.60
C SER A 341 31.43 -7.08 -5.75
N ASN A 342 30.77 -5.97 -5.38
CA ASN A 342 31.26 -4.59 -5.54
C ASN A 342 31.67 -4.23 -6.98
N VAL A 343 30.91 -4.73 -7.96
CA VAL A 343 31.12 -4.39 -9.36
C VAL A 343 30.71 -2.93 -9.59
N ALA A 344 31.57 -2.14 -10.22
CA ALA A 344 31.25 -0.73 -10.50
C ALA A 344 30.00 -0.61 -11.38
N PRO A 345 29.13 0.41 -11.14
CA PRO A 345 27.83 0.52 -11.83
C PRO A 345 27.93 0.49 -13.37
N ASN A 346 28.95 1.11 -13.94
CA ASN A 346 29.17 1.25 -15.39
C ASN A 346 29.92 0.08 -16.04
N ARG A 347 30.33 -0.94 -15.28
CA ARG A 347 31.00 -2.12 -15.86
C ARG A 347 29.97 -3.08 -16.43
N MET A 348 30.16 -3.47 -17.68
CA MET A 348 29.39 -4.55 -18.29
C MET A 348 29.89 -5.91 -17.80
N CYS A 349 28.99 -6.89 -17.69
CA CYS A 349 29.31 -8.24 -17.22
C CYS A 349 28.85 -9.31 -18.22
N HIS A 350 29.50 -10.46 -18.19
CA HIS A 350 29.12 -11.65 -18.94
C HIS A 350 28.37 -12.60 -18.00
N VAL A 351 27.27 -13.16 -18.48
CA VAL A 351 26.45 -14.10 -17.72
C VAL A 351 26.27 -15.40 -18.49
N GLN A 352 26.29 -16.50 -17.76
CA GLN A 352 25.93 -17.81 -18.28
C GLN A 352 24.65 -18.26 -17.54
N ILE A 353 23.69 -18.81 -18.29
CA ILE A 353 22.39 -19.22 -17.72
C ILE A 353 22.14 -20.68 -18.09
N ALA A 354 21.93 -21.51 -17.05
CA ALA A 354 21.46 -22.88 -17.20
C ALA A 354 19.94 -22.90 -16.93
N PHE A 355 19.18 -23.38 -17.91
CA PHE A 355 17.73 -23.42 -17.81
C PHE A 355 17.24 -24.79 -17.33
N THR A 356 16.32 -24.78 -16.39
CA THR A 356 15.54 -25.96 -15.96
C THR A 356 14.19 -26.04 -16.65
N ARG A 357 13.78 -24.96 -17.34
CA ARG A 357 12.57 -24.82 -18.14
C ARG A 357 12.94 -24.36 -19.55
N ASP A 358 12.61 -25.17 -20.55
CA ASP A 358 13.01 -24.91 -21.96
C ASP A 358 12.22 -23.73 -22.57
N ASP A 359 11.01 -23.45 -22.10
CA ASP A 359 10.17 -22.32 -22.55
C ASP A 359 10.74 -20.94 -22.17
N LEU A 360 11.69 -20.88 -21.24
CA LEU A 360 12.35 -19.63 -20.85
C LEU A 360 13.58 -19.30 -21.70
N VAL A 361 14.10 -20.26 -22.47
CA VAL A 361 15.30 -20.04 -23.32
C VAL A 361 15.03 -18.97 -24.35
N SER A 362 13.94 -19.10 -25.12
CA SER A 362 13.55 -18.10 -26.14
C SER A 362 13.25 -16.75 -25.49
N ALA A 363 12.47 -16.72 -24.40
CA ALA A 363 12.13 -15.49 -23.71
C ALA A 363 13.37 -14.68 -23.27
N VAL A 364 14.42 -15.34 -22.76
CA VAL A 364 15.66 -14.66 -22.35
C VAL A 364 16.53 -14.29 -23.55
N THR A 365 16.65 -15.18 -24.54
CA THR A 365 17.57 -14.95 -25.68
C THR A 365 17.05 -13.95 -26.71
N GLU A 366 15.71 -13.81 -26.83
CA GLU A 366 15.06 -12.83 -27.70
C GLU A 366 15.00 -11.44 -27.07
N HIS A 367 15.13 -11.33 -25.74
CA HIS A 367 15.03 -10.07 -24.99
C HIS A 367 16.32 -9.72 -24.23
N LYS A 368 17.48 -9.93 -24.83
CA LYS A 368 18.82 -9.62 -24.26
C LYS A 368 18.94 -8.14 -23.89
N GLU A 369 18.30 -7.26 -24.64
CA GLU A 369 18.29 -5.81 -24.40
C GLU A 369 17.77 -5.43 -23.02
N TYR A 370 16.89 -6.22 -22.38
CA TYR A 370 16.44 -5.98 -21.02
C TYR A 370 17.57 -6.21 -20.00
N PHE A 371 18.38 -7.24 -20.22
CA PHE A 371 19.54 -7.52 -19.37
C PHE A 371 20.68 -6.52 -19.58
N GLU A 372 20.94 -6.14 -20.82
CA GLU A 372 21.91 -5.10 -21.15
C GLU A 372 21.57 -3.80 -20.42
N LYS A 373 20.36 -3.32 -20.60
CA LYS A 373 19.90 -2.05 -20.03
C LYS A 373 19.77 -2.07 -18.52
N LEU A 374 19.15 -3.11 -17.96
CA LEU A 374 18.74 -3.12 -16.56
C LEU A 374 19.76 -3.78 -15.63
N ALA A 375 20.67 -4.62 -16.15
CA ALA A 375 21.68 -5.32 -15.36
C ALA A 375 23.11 -5.09 -15.86
N HIS A 376 23.32 -4.29 -16.91
CA HIS A 376 24.62 -4.07 -17.55
C HIS A 376 25.30 -5.39 -17.98
N VAL A 377 24.52 -6.25 -18.65
CA VAL A 377 25.00 -7.52 -19.21
C VAL A 377 25.40 -7.30 -20.66
N GLU A 378 26.65 -7.62 -21.01
CA GLU A 378 27.17 -7.51 -22.37
C GLU A 378 26.82 -8.76 -23.19
N GLU A 379 26.93 -9.93 -22.57
CA GLU A 379 26.69 -11.22 -23.23
C GLU A 379 25.93 -12.18 -22.30
N ILE A 380 24.97 -12.90 -22.89
CA ILE A 380 24.27 -14.01 -22.24
C ILE A 380 24.62 -15.29 -23.01
N LYS A 381 25.27 -16.25 -22.33
CA LYS A 381 25.56 -17.58 -22.87
C LYS A 381 24.60 -18.60 -22.24
N VAL A 382 23.89 -19.32 -23.07
CA VAL A 382 23.09 -20.47 -22.61
C VAL A 382 23.97 -21.65 -22.32
N LEU A 383 23.88 -22.24 -21.14
CA LEU A 383 24.57 -23.46 -20.77
C LEU A 383 23.69 -24.67 -21.05
N ASP A 384 24.31 -25.70 -21.63
CA ASP A 384 23.67 -27.01 -21.80
C ASP A 384 23.38 -27.63 -20.41
N LYS A 385 22.30 -28.40 -20.29
CA LYS A 385 21.86 -29.03 -19.03
C LYS A 385 22.93 -29.88 -18.31
N ASN A 386 23.94 -30.36 -19.05
CA ASN A 386 25.03 -31.21 -18.53
C ASN A 386 26.38 -30.49 -18.47
N SER A 387 26.42 -29.18 -18.74
CA SER A 387 27.66 -28.41 -18.69
C SER A 387 28.20 -28.31 -17.25
N ALA A 388 29.52 -28.35 -17.11
CA ALA A 388 30.16 -28.07 -15.82
C ALA A 388 29.85 -26.62 -15.39
N LYS A 389 29.61 -26.42 -14.12
CA LYS A 389 29.37 -25.07 -13.53
C LYS A 389 30.63 -24.22 -13.72
N PRO A 390 30.51 -22.95 -14.12
CA PRO A 390 31.65 -22.05 -14.29
C PRO A 390 32.44 -21.88 -12.99
N GLU A 391 33.77 -22.10 -13.02
CA GLU A 391 34.61 -22.09 -11.81
C GLU A 391 34.80 -20.68 -11.20
N ASN A 392 34.85 -19.64 -12.04
CA ASN A 392 35.16 -18.27 -11.63
C ASN A 392 33.94 -17.34 -11.73
N ALA A 393 32.78 -17.83 -11.33
CA ALA A 393 31.51 -17.11 -11.37
C ALA A 393 30.80 -17.12 -10.03
N VAL A 394 30.07 -16.07 -9.76
CA VAL A 394 29.07 -16.03 -8.67
C VAL A 394 27.75 -16.53 -9.24
N ALA A 395 27.10 -17.42 -8.49
CA ALA A 395 25.86 -18.06 -8.90
C ALA A 395 24.66 -17.58 -8.08
N SER A 396 23.50 -17.53 -8.72
CA SER A 396 22.20 -17.34 -8.06
C SER A 396 21.18 -18.26 -8.73
N VAL A 397 20.35 -18.91 -7.90
CA VAL A 397 19.26 -19.76 -8.37
C VAL A 397 17.97 -18.95 -8.32
N VAL A 398 17.28 -18.89 -9.42
CA VAL A 398 15.94 -18.30 -9.55
C VAL A 398 14.99 -19.32 -10.16
N THR A 399 13.70 -19.08 -10.07
CA THR A 399 12.71 -20.04 -10.60
C THR A 399 12.90 -20.29 -12.09
N GLY A 400 13.19 -21.51 -12.46
CA GLY A 400 13.37 -21.95 -13.85
C GLY A 400 14.78 -21.79 -14.43
N MET A 401 15.75 -21.20 -13.69
CA MET A 401 17.12 -21.03 -14.17
C MET A 401 18.16 -20.85 -13.06
N GLU A 402 19.41 -21.23 -13.36
CA GLU A 402 20.59 -20.89 -12.56
C GLU A 402 21.41 -19.86 -13.34
N VAL A 403 21.67 -18.72 -12.72
CA VAL A 403 22.38 -17.59 -13.33
C VAL A 403 23.79 -17.51 -12.76
N TYR A 404 24.79 -17.49 -13.62
CA TYR A 404 26.21 -17.39 -13.27
C TYR A 404 26.77 -16.08 -13.84
N MET A 405 27.33 -15.22 -13.00
CA MET A 405 28.01 -14.00 -13.42
C MET A 405 29.53 -14.19 -13.30
N GLU A 406 30.26 -14.07 -14.41
CA GLU A 406 31.70 -14.12 -14.41
C GLU A 406 32.30 -12.91 -13.72
N LEU A 407 33.31 -13.14 -12.86
CA LEU A 407 33.97 -12.06 -12.13
C LEU A 407 35.32 -11.64 -12.73
N LYS A 408 35.82 -12.40 -13.68
CA LYS A 408 37.11 -12.11 -14.34
C LYS A 408 37.05 -10.74 -15.04
N GLY A 409 37.97 -9.84 -14.65
CA GLY A 409 38.02 -8.49 -15.20
C GLY A 409 36.97 -7.50 -14.66
N LEU A 410 35.99 -7.97 -13.89
CA LEU A 410 34.96 -7.10 -13.28
C LEU A 410 35.36 -6.52 -11.95
N VAL A 411 36.15 -7.25 -11.17
CA VAL A 411 36.57 -6.91 -9.83
C VAL A 411 38.07 -6.64 -9.83
N ASP A 412 38.47 -5.52 -9.25
CA ASP A 412 39.87 -5.27 -8.92
C ASP A 412 40.25 -6.17 -7.74
N VAL A 413 40.84 -7.35 -8.06
CA VAL A 413 41.10 -8.40 -7.08
C VAL A 413 41.99 -7.91 -5.95
N GLU A 414 43.01 -7.10 -6.24
CA GLU A 414 43.91 -6.56 -5.20
C GLU A 414 43.19 -5.58 -4.27
N LYS A 415 42.38 -4.69 -4.82
CA LYS A 415 41.60 -3.73 -4.06
C LYS A 415 40.54 -4.39 -3.21
N GLU A 416 39.83 -5.38 -3.78
CA GLU A 416 38.82 -6.13 -3.04
C GLU A 416 39.43 -7.02 -1.96
N ARG A 417 40.57 -7.65 -2.23
CA ARG A 417 41.33 -8.42 -1.24
C ARG A 417 41.77 -7.54 -0.06
N ALA A 418 42.30 -6.35 -0.34
CA ALA A 418 42.67 -5.39 0.69
C ALA A 418 41.47 -4.97 1.55
N ARG A 419 40.32 -4.76 0.91
CA ARG A 419 39.06 -4.43 1.60
C ARG A 419 38.58 -5.55 2.53
N VAL A 420 38.59 -6.80 2.03
CA VAL A 420 38.16 -7.98 2.80
C VAL A 420 39.11 -8.21 3.97
N LEU A 421 40.41 -8.09 3.78
CA LEU A 421 41.42 -8.20 4.86
C LEU A 421 41.18 -7.14 5.92
N LYS A 422 40.92 -5.89 5.57
CA LYS A 422 40.60 -4.82 6.52
C LYS A 422 39.31 -5.10 7.29
N ALA A 423 38.29 -5.64 6.61
CA ALA A 423 37.03 -6.05 7.28
C ALA A 423 37.26 -7.21 8.26
N GLN A 424 38.09 -8.21 7.88
CA GLN A 424 38.48 -9.28 8.78
C GLN A 424 39.21 -8.79 10.02
N GLU A 425 40.17 -7.86 9.87
CA GLU A 425 40.88 -7.27 11.01
C GLU A 425 39.92 -6.55 11.98
N ALA A 426 38.97 -5.78 11.45
CA ALA A 426 37.96 -5.07 12.25
C ALA A 426 37.06 -6.09 12.99
N LEU A 427 36.54 -7.07 12.27
CA LEU A 427 35.65 -8.08 12.80
C LEU A 427 36.36 -8.97 13.86
N ASN A 428 37.66 -9.30 13.64
CA ASN A 428 38.47 -10.06 14.58
C ASN A 428 38.68 -9.31 15.91
N LYS A 429 38.83 -7.97 15.86
CA LYS A 429 38.86 -7.12 17.06
C LYS A 429 37.54 -7.19 17.83
N ASP A 430 36.41 -7.15 17.12
CA ASP A 430 35.09 -7.23 17.74
C ASP A 430 34.79 -8.63 18.30
N ILE A 431 35.17 -9.69 17.60
CA ILE A 431 35.08 -11.08 18.09
C ILE A 431 35.91 -11.25 19.36
N LYS A 432 37.18 -10.81 19.39
CA LYS A 432 38.03 -10.84 20.57
C LYS A 432 37.44 -10.09 21.76
N ARG A 433 36.80 -8.91 21.48
CA ARG A 433 36.14 -8.12 22.52
C ARG A 433 34.90 -8.81 23.09
N SER A 434 34.06 -9.37 22.23
CA SER A 434 32.84 -10.08 22.63
C SER A 434 33.18 -11.39 23.36
N SER A 435 34.09 -12.18 22.80
CA SER A 435 34.61 -13.40 23.45
C SER A 435 35.27 -13.11 24.81
N GLY A 436 36.06 -12.03 24.90
CA GLY A 436 36.66 -11.60 26.17
C GLY A 436 35.63 -11.26 27.23
N LYS A 437 34.51 -10.63 26.86
CA LYS A 437 33.40 -10.38 27.79
C LYS A 437 32.75 -11.67 28.25
N LEU A 438 32.47 -12.61 27.32
CA LEU A 438 31.84 -13.88 27.62
C LEU A 438 32.75 -14.84 28.43
N ASN A 439 34.06 -14.66 28.37
CA ASN A 439 35.04 -15.41 29.19
C ASN A 439 35.29 -14.75 30.56
N ASN A 440 34.76 -13.54 30.79
CA ASN A 440 34.95 -12.86 32.08
C ASN A 440 33.89 -13.34 33.10
N GLN A 441 34.34 -14.10 34.10
CA GLN A 441 33.46 -14.63 35.16
C GLN A 441 32.74 -13.51 35.93
N GLY A 442 33.37 -12.36 36.12
CA GLY A 442 32.76 -11.19 36.77
C GLY A 442 31.61 -10.57 35.96
N PHE A 443 31.69 -10.60 34.62
CA PHE A 443 30.61 -10.20 33.74
C PHE A 443 29.47 -11.22 33.79
N LEU A 444 29.76 -12.51 33.67
CA LEU A 444 28.75 -13.55 33.69
C LEU A 444 27.97 -13.65 35.03
N ALA A 445 28.64 -13.30 36.13
CA ALA A 445 28.02 -13.32 37.47
C ALA A 445 27.11 -12.09 37.73
N LYS A 446 27.34 -10.97 37.04
CA LYS A 446 26.64 -9.69 37.30
C LYS A 446 25.65 -9.29 36.21
N ALA A 447 25.82 -9.77 34.99
CA ALA A 447 24.97 -9.38 33.86
C ALA A 447 23.63 -10.16 33.88
N PRO A 448 22.50 -9.52 33.54
CA PRO A 448 21.24 -10.21 33.33
C PRO A 448 21.34 -11.29 32.25
N ALA A 449 20.67 -12.43 32.43
CA ALA A 449 20.73 -13.57 31.49
C ALA A 449 20.41 -13.16 30.04
N ALA A 450 19.44 -12.27 29.85
CA ALA A 450 19.07 -11.71 28.51
C ALA A 450 20.23 -10.97 27.83
N VAL A 451 21.10 -10.28 28.58
CA VAL A 451 22.27 -9.57 28.05
C VAL A 451 23.36 -10.55 27.64
N VAL A 452 23.56 -11.61 28.43
CA VAL A 452 24.52 -12.67 28.13
C VAL A 452 24.10 -13.43 26.85
N GLU A 453 22.83 -13.79 26.72
CA GLU A 453 22.31 -14.45 25.52
C GLU A 453 22.40 -13.57 24.28
N LYS A 454 22.12 -12.27 24.42
CA LYS A 454 22.29 -11.30 23.32
C LYS A 454 23.77 -11.19 22.88
N GLU A 455 24.73 -11.20 23.82
CA GLU A 455 26.16 -11.13 23.49
C GLU A 455 26.64 -12.45 22.84
N LYS A 456 26.13 -13.63 23.26
CA LYS A 456 26.39 -14.92 22.60
C LYS A 456 25.85 -14.96 21.18
N ALA A 457 24.59 -14.52 20.95
CA ALA A 457 24.01 -14.46 19.63
C ALA A 457 24.81 -13.52 18.70
N LYS A 458 25.28 -12.38 19.23
CA LYS A 458 26.15 -11.45 18.52
C LYS A 458 27.49 -12.07 18.14
N LEU A 459 28.11 -12.84 19.05
CA LEU A 459 29.37 -13.54 18.79
C LEU A 459 29.20 -14.58 17.68
N ALA A 460 28.15 -15.39 17.74
CA ALA A 460 27.84 -16.41 16.73
C ALA A 460 27.62 -15.80 15.35
N GLU A 461 26.94 -14.66 15.27
CA GLU A 461 26.75 -13.93 14.00
C GLU A 461 28.07 -13.38 13.45
N MET A 462 28.94 -12.83 14.30
CA MET A 462 30.27 -12.35 13.91
C MET A 462 31.17 -13.49 13.42
N GLU A 463 31.12 -14.67 14.05
CA GLU A 463 31.86 -15.88 13.62
C GLU A 463 31.37 -16.37 12.25
N LYS A 464 30.06 -16.33 12.01
CA LYS A 464 29.46 -16.64 10.70
C LYS A 464 29.92 -15.65 9.63
N GLN A 465 29.96 -14.36 9.95
CA GLN A 465 30.48 -13.34 9.05
C GLN A 465 31.98 -13.53 8.76
N MET A 466 32.78 -13.90 9.76
CA MET A 466 34.19 -14.22 9.57
C MET A 466 34.41 -15.39 8.62
N LYS A 467 33.59 -16.46 8.74
CA LYS A 467 33.62 -17.60 7.83
C LYS A 467 33.34 -17.15 6.38
N SER A 468 32.32 -16.31 6.18
CA SER A 468 31.99 -15.78 4.86
C SER A 468 33.11 -14.92 4.27
N LEU A 469 33.82 -14.11 5.10
CA LEU A 469 34.96 -13.33 4.64
C LEU A 469 36.17 -14.24 4.26
N ASN A 470 36.39 -15.35 5.00
CA ASN A 470 37.42 -16.31 4.64
C ASN A 470 37.11 -16.99 3.31
N GLU A 471 35.89 -17.49 3.13
CA GLU A 471 35.43 -18.08 1.86
C GLU A 471 35.59 -17.10 0.68
N ARG A 472 35.32 -15.81 0.94
CA ARG A 472 35.51 -14.73 -0.06
C ARG A 472 36.99 -14.54 -0.43
N LEU A 473 37.91 -14.58 0.55
CA LEU A 473 39.35 -14.50 0.27
C LEU A 473 39.89 -15.70 -0.51
N GLU A 474 39.44 -16.91 -0.16
CA GLU A 474 39.78 -18.11 -0.89
C GLU A 474 39.30 -18.05 -2.35
N PHE A 475 38.10 -17.50 -2.55
CA PHE A 475 37.56 -17.28 -3.88
C PHE A 475 38.37 -16.25 -4.67
N LEU A 476 38.70 -15.08 -4.04
CA LEU A 476 39.53 -14.05 -4.67
C LEU A 476 40.96 -14.53 -5.02
N ALA A 477 41.47 -15.55 -4.33
CA ALA A 477 42.75 -16.13 -4.61
C ALA A 477 42.76 -17.07 -5.86
N LYS A 478 41.54 -17.47 -6.31
CA LYS A 478 41.37 -18.30 -7.54
C LYS A 478 41.05 -17.46 -8.77
N LEU A 479 40.71 -16.18 -8.61
CA LEU A 479 40.45 -15.23 -9.70
C LEU A 479 41.77 -14.64 -10.21
#